data_82d0312e2281b32ce1c0ab2731a42379
#
_entry.id   82d0312e2281b32ce1c0ab2731a42379
#
_cell.length_a   1.000
_cell.length_b   1.000
_cell.length_c   1.000
_cell.angle_alpha   90.00
_cell.angle_beta   90.00
_cell.angle_gamma   90.00
#
_symmetry.space_group_name_H-M   'P 1'
#
loop_
_entity.id
_entity.type
_entity.pdbx_description
1 polymer ?
#
loop_
_entity_poly.entity_id
_entity_poly.type
_entity_poly.pdbx_seq_one_letter_code
_entity_poly.pdbx_strand_id
1 'polypeptide(L)'
;MCRPITIGANTDPYQPAEKTLALTRDLLALFLKHRHPVNIITKGALVCRDIDILSELATAGLSSVAVSLPTMDPGLKRIMEPRVPSAASRLKAIEKLNAAGVPTSVLVAPIIPAINDNEIERILKLAASAGACQARYIFLRLPHELKSLFSEWLETHFPDRAPRVTSLIRQASGGRDYDNRFGVRQTGRGPYAEMLANRFNTASRRYGLHPDAYQHALDCNQFFRPGAQQLALSF
;
A
#
# COMPACT_ATOMS: atom_id res chain seq x y z
N MET A 1 -16.64 17.59 -8.42
CA MET A 1 -15.58 16.93 -9.19
C MET A 1 -15.31 15.58 -8.51
N CYS A 2 -15.35 14.47 -9.25
CA CYS A 2 -15.05 13.14 -8.73
C CYS A 2 -13.56 13.03 -8.39
N ARG A 3 -13.24 12.28 -7.33
CA ARG A 3 -11.86 11.91 -6.95
C ARG A 3 -11.85 10.45 -6.55
N PRO A 4 -10.77 9.68 -6.81
CA PRO A 4 -10.70 8.29 -6.39
C PRO A 4 -10.84 8.15 -4.87
N ILE A 5 -11.61 7.18 -4.42
CA ILE A 5 -11.66 6.79 -3.02
C ILE A 5 -10.56 5.76 -2.78
N THR A 6 -9.76 5.94 -1.73
CA THR A 6 -8.78 4.96 -1.30
C THR A 6 -9.26 4.22 -0.06
N ILE A 7 -9.53 2.93 -0.19
CA ILE A 7 -9.89 2.03 0.90
C ILE A 7 -8.60 1.35 1.40
N GLY A 8 -8.46 1.23 2.72
CA GLY A 8 -7.30 0.58 3.33
C GLY A 8 -6.17 1.52 3.76
N ALA A 9 -6.37 2.83 3.69
CA ALA A 9 -5.36 3.81 4.10
C ALA A 9 -5.12 3.85 5.62
N ASN A 10 -6.15 3.53 6.43
CA ASN A 10 -6.07 3.49 7.90
C ASN A 10 -6.07 2.06 8.44
N THR A 11 -7.02 1.25 8.01
CA THR A 11 -7.18 -0.15 8.39
C THR A 11 -7.34 -1.02 7.16
N ASP A 12 -6.91 -2.28 7.24
CA ASP A 12 -7.03 -3.21 6.11
C ASP A 12 -8.51 -3.54 5.84
N PRO A 13 -9.00 -3.37 4.60
CA PRO A 13 -10.38 -3.70 4.26
C PRO A 13 -10.65 -5.21 4.23
N TYR A 14 -9.61 -6.03 4.13
CA TYR A 14 -9.71 -7.49 4.09
C TYR A 14 -9.31 -8.14 5.42
N GLN A 15 -9.80 -7.60 6.53
CA GLN A 15 -9.68 -8.21 7.85
C GLN A 15 -10.44 -9.55 7.91
N PRO A 16 -10.16 -10.43 8.91
CA PRO A 16 -10.85 -11.72 9.03
C PRO A 16 -12.39 -11.65 9.02
N ALA A 17 -12.96 -10.60 9.60
CA ALA A 17 -14.41 -10.36 9.61
C ALA A 17 -15.00 -10.19 8.19
N GLU A 18 -14.21 -9.70 7.25
CA GLU A 18 -14.61 -9.49 5.86
C GLU A 18 -14.97 -10.79 5.12
N LYS A 19 -14.49 -11.96 5.62
CA LYS A 19 -14.90 -13.26 5.08
C LYS A 19 -16.40 -13.51 5.22
N THR A 20 -16.98 -13.03 6.31
CA THR A 20 -18.39 -13.21 6.66
C THR A 20 -19.23 -12.00 6.28
N LEU A 21 -18.74 -10.79 6.58
CA LEU A 21 -19.52 -9.57 6.43
C LEU A 21 -19.58 -9.05 4.99
N ALA A 22 -18.57 -9.36 4.16
CA ALA A 22 -18.47 -8.96 2.74
C ALA A 22 -18.66 -7.45 2.45
N LEU A 23 -18.41 -6.58 3.45
CA LEU A 23 -18.65 -5.14 3.35
C LEU A 23 -17.81 -4.47 2.26
N THR A 24 -16.54 -4.90 2.10
CA THR A 24 -15.68 -4.39 1.03
C THR A 24 -16.22 -4.79 -0.34
N ARG A 25 -16.72 -6.03 -0.48
CA ARG A 25 -17.33 -6.51 -1.70
C ARG A 25 -18.55 -5.71 -2.08
N ASP A 26 -19.43 -5.42 -1.11
CA ASP A 26 -20.65 -4.63 -1.33
C ASP A 26 -20.30 -3.20 -1.74
N LEU A 27 -19.28 -2.60 -1.12
CA LEU A 27 -18.76 -1.28 -1.52
C LEU A 27 -18.21 -1.30 -2.95
N LEU A 28 -17.47 -2.34 -3.33
CA LEU A 28 -16.95 -2.47 -4.70
C LEU A 28 -18.08 -2.61 -5.72
N ALA A 29 -19.13 -3.38 -5.42
CA ALA A 29 -20.31 -3.48 -6.27
C ALA A 29 -21.02 -2.12 -6.42
N LEU A 30 -21.07 -1.32 -5.34
CA LEU A 30 -21.60 0.05 -5.40
C LEU A 30 -20.74 0.96 -6.28
N PHE A 31 -19.39 0.89 -6.16
CA PHE A 31 -18.49 1.66 -7.00
C PHE A 31 -18.61 1.27 -8.48
N LEU A 32 -18.73 -0.04 -8.77
CA LEU A 32 -18.97 -0.52 -10.13
C LEU A 32 -20.29 0.04 -10.69
N LYS A 33 -21.38 -0.07 -9.93
CA LYS A 33 -22.71 0.45 -10.31
C LYS A 33 -22.69 1.93 -10.65
N HIS A 34 -21.92 2.74 -9.92
CA HIS A 34 -21.85 4.20 -10.10
C HIS A 34 -20.62 4.64 -10.90
N ARG A 35 -19.84 3.72 -11.43
CA ARG A 35 -18.59 3.96 -12.15
C ARG A 35 -17.63 4.88 -11.39
N HIS A 36 -17.54 4.65 -10.06
CA HIS A 36 -16.71 5.47 -9.18
C HIS A 36 -15.30 4.88 -9.07
N PRO A 37 -14.22 5.66 -9.32
CA PRO A 37 -12.86 5.16 -9.23
C PRO A 37 -12.45 4.85 -7.79
N VAL A 38 -11.76 3.71 -7.60
CA VAL A 38 -11.33 3.20 -6.30
C VAL A 38 -9.90 2.67 -6.31
N ASN A 39 -9.13 3.04 -5.31
CA ASN A 39 -7.85 2.40 -4.98
C ASN A 39 -8.02 1.52 -3.75
N ILE A 40 -7.42 0.35 -3.73
CA ILE A 40 -7.38 -0.53 -2.56
C ILE A 40 -5.96 -0.65 -2.07
N ILE A 41 -5.75 -0.56 -0.75
CA ILE A 41 -4.48 -0.89 -0.10
C ILE A 41 -4.76 -2.05 0.85
N THR A 42 -4.03 -3.15 0.71
CA THR A 42 -4.23 -4.32 1.58
C THR A 42 -2.95 -5.12 1.80
N LYS A 43 -2.93 -5.86 2.90
CA LYS A 43 -1.99 -6.95 3.20
C LYS A 43 -2.66 -8.31 3.02
N GLY A 44 -3.98 -8.32 2.77
CA GLY A 44 -4.84 -9.49 2.75
C GLY A 44 -4.86 -10.19 1.40
N ALA A 45 -4.62 -11.52 1.39
CA ALA A 45 -4.83 -12.33 0.18
C ALA A 45 -6.33 -12.50 -0.17
N LEU A 46 -7.23 -12.13 0.74
CA LEU A 46 -8.69 -12.20 0.54
C LEU A 46 -9.17 -11.24 -0.55
N VAL A 47 -8.40 -10.23 -0.92
CA VAL A 47 -8.68 -9.37 -2.08
C VAL A 47 -8.92 -10.16 -3.36
N CYS A 48 -8.32 -11.35 -3.49
CA CYS A 48 -8.54 -12.25 -4.62
C CYS A 48 -9.96 -12.82 -4.71
N ARG A 49 -10.78 -12.73 -3.65
CA ARG A 49 -12.20 -13.10 -3.68
C ARG A 49 -13.00 -12.19 -4.62
N ASP A 50 -12.61 -10.92 -4.67
CA ASP A 50 -13.35 -9.86 -5.34
C ASP A 50 -12.75 -9.50 -6.72
N ILE A 51 -11.93 -10.39 -7.28
CA ILE A 51 -11.28 -10.21 -8.60
C ILE A 51 -12.30 -9.98 -9.70
N ASP A 52 -13.45 -10.63 -9.66
CA ASP A 52 -14.54 -10.46 -10.61
C ASP A 52 -14.97 -8.98 -10.74
N ILE A 53 -15.28 -8.33 -9.62
CA ILE A 53 -15.67 -6.92 -9.59
C ILE A 53 -14.46 -6.00 -9.91
N LEU A 54 -13.30 -6.31 -9.35
CA LEU A 54 -12.09 -5.51 -9.56
C LEU A 54 -11.63 -5.51 -11.02
N SER A 55 -11.74 -6.65 -11.74
CA SER A 55 -11.37 -6.73 -13.15
C SER A 55 -12.36 -5.97 -14.05
N GLU A 56 -13.65 -5.99 -13.73
CA GLU A 56 -14.64 -5.19 -14.44
C GLU A 56 -14.39 -3.69 -14.24
N LEU A 57 -14.15 -3.24 -13.01
CA LEU A 57 -13.72 -1.87 -12.73
C LEU A 57 -12.41 -1.51 -13.45
N ALA A 58 -11.43 -2.42 -13.48
CA ALA A 58 -10.14 -2.20 -14.12
C ALA A 58 -10.27 -2.03 -15.65
N THR A 59 -11.13 -2.81 -16.29
CA THR A 59 -11.43 -2.68 -17.72
C THR A 59 -11.95 -1.29 -18.08
N ALA A 60 -12.66 -0.66 -17.14
CA ALA A 60 -13.13 0.73 -17.28
C ALA A 60 -12.10 1.78 -16.79
N GLY A 61 -10.91 1.38 -16.33
CA GLY A 61 -9.92 2.29 -15.77
C GLY A 61 -10.29 2.84 -14.38
N LEU A 62 -11.13 2.11 -13.62
CA LEU A 62 -11.73 2.60 -12.37
C LEU A 62 -11.15 1.94 -11.11
N SER A 63 -10.28 0.95 -11.22
CA SER A 63 -9.68 0.29 -10.05
C SER A 63 -8.17 0.13 -10.14
N SER A 64 -7.52 0.16 -8.98
CA SER A 64 -6.15 -0.32 -8.78
C SER A 64 -6.00 -0.91 -7.38
N VAL A 65 -5.05 -1.84 -7.22
CA VAL A 65 -4.79 -2.50 -5.93
C VAL A 65 -3.32 -2.34 -5.56
N ALA A 66 -3.04 -1.85 -4.36
CA ALA A 66 -1.71 -1.81 -3.77
C ALA A 66 -1.58 -2.93 -2.73
N VAL A 67 -0.66 -3.85 -2.95
CA VAL A 67 -0.37 -4.92 -1.98
C VAL A 67 0.84 -4.54 -1.14
N SER A 68 0.64 -4.42 0.17
CA SER A 68 1.71 -4.06 1.09
C SER A 68 2.62 -5.27 1.37
N LEU A 69 3.93 -5.08 1.17
CA LEU A 69 4.96 -6.11 1.34
C LEU A 69 6.23 -5.49 1.95
N PRO A 70 6.32 -5.40 3.30
CA PRO A 70 7.46 -4.77 3.96
C PRO A 70 8.70 -5.65 4.05
N THR A 71 8.58 -6.97 4.00
CA THR A 71 9.70 -7.90 4.13
C THR A 71 9.43 -9.24 3.45
N MET A 72 10.49 -9.88 2.99
CA MET A 72 10.50 -11.26 2.50
C MET A 72 11.01 -12.23 3.57
N ASP A 73 11.54 -11.74 4.69
CA ASP A 73 12.01 -12.55 5.81
C ASP A 73 10.83 -13.07 6.64
N PRO A 74 10.63 -14.40 6.74
CA PRO A 74 9.55 -14.98 7.55
C PRO A 74 9.70 -14.71 9.07
N GLY A 75 10.94 -14.60 9.56
CA GLY A 75 11.23 -14.27 10.95
C GLY A 75 10.80 -12.86 11.28
N LEU A 76 11.27 -11.90 10.50
CA LEU A 76 10.89 -10.49 10.65
C LEU A 76 9.38 -10.30 10.47
N LYS A 77 8.77 -10.94 9.46
CA LYS A 77 7.31 -10.90 9.25
C LYS A 77 6.55 -11.36 10.50
N ARG A 78 7.02 -12.41 11.16
CA ARG A 78 6.34 -12.98 12.35
C ARG A 78 6.30 -12.01 13.51
N ILE A 79 7.36 -11.22 13.71
CA ILE A 79 7.43 -10.25 14.80
C ILE A 79 6.83 -8.90 14.45
N MET A 80 6.88 -8.47 13.17
CA MET A 80 6.27 -7.22 12.72
C MET A 80 4.77 -7.34 12.47
N GLU A 81 4.35 -8.43 11.85
CA GLU A 81 3.00 -8.61 11.31
C GLU A 81 2.48 -10.04 11.54
N PRO A 82 2.31 -10.49 12.79
CA PRO A 82 2.04 -11.92 13.11
C PRO A 82 0.76 -12.45 12.46
N ARG A 83 -0.28 -11.62 12.33
CA ARG A 83 -1.64 -12.04 11.94
C ARG A 83 -1.96 -11.88 10.45
N VAL A 84 -1.04 -11.41 9.63
CA VAL A 84 -1.28 -11.18 8.20
C VAL A 84 -0.65 -12.25 7.32
N PRO A 85 -1.06 -12.41 6.05
CA PRO A 85 -0.52 -13.40 5.13
C PRO A 85 0.99 -13.29 4.94
N SER A 86 1.62 -14.41 4.56
CA SER A 86 3.06 -14.46 4.25
C SER A 86 3.41 -13.63 3.02
N ALA A 87 4.69 -13.29 2.86
CA ALA A 87 5.20 -12.60 1.66
C ALA A 87 4.86 -13.37 0.38
N ALA A 88 5.02 -14.69 0.37
CA ALA A 88 4.68 -15.54 -0.77
C ALA A 88 3.19 -15.48 -1.12
N SER A 89 2.31 -15.46 -0.10
CA SER A 89 0.86 -15.32 -0.32
C SER A 89 0.48 -13.96 -0.91
N ARG A 90 1.18 -12.89 -0.51
CA ARG A 90 0.99 -11.54 -1.05
C ARG A 90 1.49 -11.42 -2.50
N LEU A 91 2.64 -12.01 -2.83
CA LEU A 91 3.12 -12.09 -4.22
C LEU A 91 2.15 -12.88 -5.10
N LYS A 92 1.62 -14.01 -4.61
CA LYS A 92 0.58 -14.76 -5.33
C LYS A 92 -0.72 -13.96 -5.52
N ALA A 93 -1.05 -13.07 -4.59
CA ALA A 93 -2.19 -12.15 -4.78
C ALA A 93 -1.92 -11.13 -5.89
N ILE A 94 -0.70 -10.56 -5.97
CA ILE A 94 -0.29 -9.69 -7.08
C ILE A 94 -0.41 -10.43 -8.41
N GLU A 95 0.12 -11.66 -8.49
CA GLU A 95 0.06 -12.50 -9.69
C GLU A 95 -1.38 -12.74 -10.17
N LYS A 96 -2.28 -13.11 -9.25
CA LYS A 96 -3.69 -13.35 -9.57
C LYS A 96 -4.42 -12.10 -10.04
N LEU A 97 -4.20 -10.97 -9.36
CA LEU A 97 -4.78 -9.69 -9.74
C LEU A 97 -4.30 -9.25 -11.12
N ASN A 98 -2.99 -9.35 -11.37
CA ASN A 98 -2.40 -9.01 -12.67
C ASN A 98 -2.93 -9.91 -13.79
N ALA A 99 -3.03 -11.23 -13.57
CA ALA A 99 -3.58 -12.18 -14.53
C ALA A 99 -5.05 -11.87 -14.88
N ALA A 100 -5.79 -11.24 -13.97
CA ALA A 100 -7.16 -10.78 -14.18
C ALA A 100 -7.25 -9.36 -14.77
N GLY A 101 -6.14 -8.75 -15.17
CA GLY A 101 -6.11 -7.42 -15.75
C GLY A 101 -6.27 -6.26 -14.73
N VAL A 102 -6.19 -6.55 -13.43
CA VAL A 102 -6.28 -5.52 -12.39
C VAL A 102 -4.92 -4.87 -12.20
N PRO A 103 -4.77 -3.55 -12.43
CA PRO A 103 -3.53 -2.83 -12.19
C PRO A 103 -3.09 -2.95 -10.73
N THR A 104 -1.92 -3.55 -10.52
CA THR A 104 -1.46 -3.88 -9.16
C THR A 104 -0.11 -3.25 -8.88
N SER A 105 0.00 -2.58 -7.74
CA SER A 105 1.25 -2.01 -7.24
C SER A 105 1.74 -2.72 -5.99
N VAL A 106 3.05 -2.71 -5.75
CA VAL A 106 3.65 -3.12 -4.47
C VAL A 106 3.91 -1.90 -3.60
N LEU A 107 3.48 -1.97 -2.34
CA LEU A 107 3.76 -0.97 -1.33
C LEU A 107 4.77 -1.51 -0.32
N VAL A 108 6.03 -1.08 -0.40
CA VAL A 108 7.08 -1.45 0.56
C VAL A 108 6.92 -0.58 1.80
N ALA A 109 6.10 -1.04 2.74
CA ALA A 109 5.69 -0.23 3.90
C ALA A 109 5.35 -1.08 5.15
N PRO A 110 5.88 -0.68 6.31
CA PRO A 110 6.87 0.39 6.51
C PRO A 110 8.29 -0.04 6.12
N ILE A 111 9.13 0.91 5.67
CA ILE A 111 10.58 0.72 5.68
C ILE A 111 11.13 1.18 7.03
N ILE A 112 11.79 0.26 7.73
CA ILE A 112 12.46 0.50 9.00
C ILE A 112 13.97 0.51 8.76
N PRO A 113 14.66 1.64 8.98
CA PRO A 113 16.11 1.76 8.78
C PRO A 113 16.89 0.65 9.49
N ALA A 114 17.88 0.08 8.81
CA ALA A 114 18.76 -0.99 9.30
C ALA A 114 18.05 -2.28 9.76
N ILE A 115 16.75 -2.43 9.48
CA ILE A 115 15.98 -3.66 9.76
C ILE A 115 15.58 -4.35 8.45
N ASN A 116 14.78 -3.69 7.60
CA ASN A 116 14.28 -4.26 6.34
C ASN A 116 14.62 -3.44 5.09
N ASP A 117 15.32 -2.33 5.23
CA ASP A 117 15.75 -1.48 4.11
C ASP A 117 16.71 -2.19 3.15
N ASN A 118 17.40 -3.24 3.59
CA ASN A 118 18.25 -4.08 2.76
C ASN A 118 17.49 -5.01 1.81
N GLU A 119 16.17 -5.16 2.00
CA GLU A 119 15.34 -6.05 1.17
C GLU A 119 14.68 -5.35 -0.02
N ILE A 120 14.79 -4.02 -0.15
CA ILE A 120 14.08 -3.20 -1.14
C ILE A 120 14.22 -3.78 -2.55
N GLU A 121 15.44 -3.99 -3.01
CA GLU A 121 15.71 -4.45 -4.37
C GLU A 121 15.15 -5.86 -4.62
N ARG A 122 15.23 -6.74 -3.62
CA ARG A 122 14.67 -8.09 -3.67
C ARG A 122 13.15 -8.06 -3.75
N ILE A 123 12.50 -7.25 -2.92
CA ILE A 123 11.04 -7.09 -2.93
C ILE A 123 10.56 -6.57 -4.27
N LEU A 124 11.21 -5.52 -4.80
CA LEU A 124 10.83 -4.93 -6.08
C LEU A 124 11.01 -5.91 -7.25
N LYS A 125 12.12 -6.67 -7.27
CA LYS A 125 12.35 -7.72 -8.27
C LYS A 125 11.24 -8.76 -8.26
N LEU A 126 10.88 -9.28 -7.08
CA LEU A 126 9.86 -10.33 -6.94
C LEU A 126 8.45 -9.81 -7.26
N ALA A 127 8.14 -8.57 -6.86
CA ALA A 127 6.88 -7.93 -7.18
C ALA A 127 6.72 -7.71 -8.70
N ALA A 128 7.78 -7.26 -9.39
CA ALA A 128 7.79 -7.13 -10.85
C ALA A 128 7.58 -8.48 -11.53
N SER A 129 8.26 -9.54 -11.06
CA SER A 129 8.09 -10.90 -11.59
C SER A 129 6.67 -11.44 -11.37
N ALA A 130 5.97 -10.99 -10.31
CA ALA A 130 4.57 -11.32 -10.05
C ALA A 130 3.57 -10.45 -10.86
N GLY A 131 4.06 -9.49 -11.65
CA GLY A 131 3.25 -8.65 -12.53
C GLY A 131 2.80 -7.33 -11.90
N ALA A 132 3.42 -6.88 -10.82
CA ALA A 132 3.20 -5.52 -10.35
C ALA A 132 3.63 -4.52 -11.44
N CYS A 133 2.85 -3.46 -11.64
CA CYS A 133 3.12 -2.42 -12.64
C CYS A 133 3.72 -1.14 -12.01
N GLN A 134 3.68 -1.01 -10.70
CA GLN A 134 4.18 0.16 -9.98
C GLN A 134 4.67 -0.22 -8.58
N ALA A 135 5.59 0.55 -8.03
CA ALA A 135 6.03 0.43 -6.65
C ALA A 135 6.01 1.77 -5.93
N ARG A 136 5.73 1.71 -4.63
CA ARG A 136 5.84 2.84 -3.71
C ARG A 136 6.42 2.36 -2.39
N TYR A 137 6.95 3.26 -1.58
CA TYR A 137 7.36 2.96 -0.21
C TYR A 137 6.82 3.99 0.77
N ILE A 138 6.73 3.59 2.02
CA ILE A 138 6.47 4.48 3.14
C ILE A 138 7.54 4.23 4.21
N PHE A 139 8.27 5.28 4.55
CA PHE A 139 9.18 5.27 5.68
C PHE A 139 8.41 5.10 6.99
N LEU A 140 9.00 4.43 7.98
CA LEU A 140 8.35 4.20 9.27
C LEU A 140 7.81 5.50 9.88
N ARG A 141 6.57 5.45 10.34
CA ARG A 141 5.89 6.57 10.99
C ARG A 141 5.55 6.21 12.42
N LEU A 142 5.93 7.09 13.35
CA LEU A 142 5.77 6.88 14.79
C LEU A 142 4.96 8.04 15.44
N PRO A 143 3.68 8.23 15.06
CA PRO A 143 2.85 9.24 15.72
C PRO A 143 2.48 8.82 17.15
N HIS A 144 2.35 9.78 18.03
CA HIS A 144 1.85 9.64 19.40
C HIS A 144 2.51 8.48 20.17
N GLU A 145 1.71 7.58 20.70
CA GLU A 145 2.10 6.41 21.52
C GLU A 145 2.93 5.36 20.76
N LEU A 146 2.91 5.37 19.43
CA LEU A 146 3.71 4.42 18.64
C LEU A 146 5.22 4.59 18.86
N LYS A 147 5.68 5.73 19.38
CA LYS A 147 7.12 5.92 19.70
C LYS A 147 7.60 4.99 20.80
N SER A 148 6.90 4.97 21.94
CA SER A 148 7.26 4.12 23.09
C SER A 148 7.09 2.65 22.73
N LEU A 149 5.98 2.27 22.12
CA LEU A 149 5.72 0.90 21.68
C LEU A 149 6.79 0.39 20.70
N PHE A 150 7.22 1.23 19.77
CA PHE A 150 8.26 0.86 18.82
C PHE A 150 9.63 0.74 19.51
N SER A 151 9.94 1.61 20.47
CA SER A 151 11.20 1.52 21.24
C SER A 151 11.27 0.21 22.02
N GLU A 152 10.21 -0.14 22.75
CA GLU A 152 10.10 -1.41 23.48
C GLU A 152 10.21 -2.62 22.53
N TRP A 153 9.52 -2.58 21.39
CA TRP A 153 9.60 -3.60 20.38
C TRP A 153 11.02 -3.77 19.83
N LEU A 154 11.69 -2.63 19.56
CA LEU A 154 13.04 -2.59 19.00
C LEU A 154 14.07 -3.14 20.00
N GLU A 155 13.98 -2.75 21.27
CA GLU A 155 14.82 -3.27 22.34
C GLU A 155 14.61 -4.78 22.59
N THR A 156 13.38 -5.25 22.47
CA THR A 156 13.03 -6.66 22.64
C THR A 156 13.57 -7.54 21.51
N HIS A 157 13.48 -7.07 20.26
CA HIS A 157 13.77 -7.91 19.10
C HIS A 157 15.10 -7.62 18.43
N PHE A 158 15.66 -6.40 18.60
CA PHE A 158 16.89 -5.94 17.95
C PHE A 158 17.74 -5.04 18.86
N PRO A 159 18.09 -5.49 20.09
CA PRO A 159 18.81 -4.65 21.05
C PRO A 159 20.12 -4.09 20.48
N ASP A 160 20.89 -4.90 19.76
CA ASP A 160 22.16 -4.49 19.16
C ASP A 160 22.01 -3.44 18.04
N ARG A 161 20.84 -3.36 17.41
CA ARG A 161 20.55 -2.42 16.32
C ARG A 161 19.76 -1.19 16.79
N ALA A 162 19.16 -1.25 17.97
CA ALA A 162 18.27 -0.21 18.49
C ALA A 162 18.87 1.21 18.45
N PRO A 163 20.13 1.45 18.90
CA PRO A 163 20.73 2.77 18.83
C PRO A 163 20.87 3.29 17.39
N ARG A 164 21.26 2.43 16.45
CA ARG A 164 21.43 2.78 15.04
C ARG A 164 20.09 3.09 14.38
N VAL A 165 19.08 2.25 14.58
CA VAL A 165 17.73 2.45 14.03
C VAL A 165 17.15 3.77 14.50
N THR A 166 17.21 4.05 15.82
CA THR A 166 16.72 5.28 16.42
C THR A 166 17.45 6.51 15.86
N SER A 167 18.78 6.44 15.71
CA SER A 167 19.58 7.51 15.13
C SER A 167 19.15 7.83 13.69
N LEU A 168 18.96 6.80 12.85
CA LEU A 168 18.54 6.96 11.45
C LEU A 168 17.12 7.50 11.32
N ILE A 169 16.19 7.08 12.18
CA ILE A 169 14.83 7.62 12.23
C ILE A 169 14.86 9.11 12.58
N ARG A 170 15.62 9.50 13.60
CA ARG A 170 15.78 10.92 13.99
C ARG A 170 16.41 11.73 12.87
N GLN A 171 17.44 11.21 12.21
CA GLN A 171 18.06 11.87 11.07
C GLN A 171 17.04 12.11 9.94
N ALA A 172 16.24 11.10 9.59
CA ALA A 172 15.22 11.20 8.57
C ALA A 172 14.01 12.08 8.95
N SER A 173 13.87 12.38 10.25
CA SER A 173 12.80 13.24 10.81
C SER A 173 13.30 14.65 11.20
N GLY A 174 14.50 15.03 10.75
CA GLY A 174 15.09 16.35 11.01
C GLY A 174 15.45 16.56 12.48
N GLY A 175 16.04 15.56 13.11
CA GLY A 175 16.47 15.57 14.51
C GLY A 175 15.36 15.25 15.52
N ARG A 176 14.17 14.90 15.07
CA ARG A 176 13.01 14.53 15.90
C ARG A 176 12.70 13.05 15.78
N ASP A 177 11.95 12.50 16.72
CA ASP A 177 11.50 11.09 16.63
C ASP A 177 10.43 10.88 15.55
N TYR A 178 9.72 11.94 15.15
CA TYR A 178 8.71 11.93 14.11
C TYR A 178 8.47 13.32 13.52
N ASP A 179 8.31 13.39 12.20
CA ASP A 179 7.90 14.59 11.46
C ASP A 179 6.48 14.37 10.88
N ASN A 180 5.51 15.16 11.34
CA ASN A 180 4.10 15.03 10.94
C ASN A 180 3.74 15.82 9.69
N ARG A 181 4.66 16.60 9.11
CA ARG A 181 4.39 17.47 7.97
C ARG A 181 4.00 16.66 6.73
N PHE A 182 2.96 17.15 6.06
CA PHE A 182 2.52 16.56 4.81
C PHE A 182 3.65 16.64 3.76
N GLY A 183 3.82 15.56 2.97
CA GLY A 183 4.90 15.45 1.98
C GLY A 183 6.22 14.89 2.56
N VAL A 184 6.54 15.11 3.83
CA VAL A 184 7.77 14.62 4.47
C VAL A 184 7.51 13.36 5.30
N ARG A 185 6.36 13.29 5.95
CA ARG A 185 5.99 12.22 6.90
C ARG A 185 6.04 10.79 6.34
N GLN A 186 6.04 10.63 5.02
CA GLN A 186 6.04 9.31 4.35
C GLN A 186 7.40 8.91 3.77
N THR A 187 8.24 9.87 3.44
CA THR A 187 9.52 9.64 2.76
C THR A 187 10.73 9.99 3.62
N GLY A 188 10.52 10.81 4.67
CA GLY A 188 11.62 11.39 5.45
C GLY A 188 12.36 12.50 4.70
N ARG A 189 13.47 12.97 5.28
CA ARG A 189 14.38 13.99 4.72
C ARG A 189 15.80 13.77 5.20
N GLY A 190 16.74 14.42 4.53
CA GLY A 190 18.17 14.36 4.86
C GLY A 190 18.88 13.16 4.22
N PRO A 191 20.19 13.03 4.46
CA PRO A 191 21.06 12.15 3.66
C PRO A 191 20.63 10.69 3.61
N TYR A 192 20.17 10.13 4.73
CA TYR A 192 19.71 8.74 4.76
C TYR A 192 18.42 8.56 3.96
N ALA A 193 17.44 9.45 4.12
CA ALA A 193 16.18 9.37 3.38
C ALA A 193 16.40 9.58 1.87
N GLU A 194 17.30 10.47 1.49
CA GLU A 194 17.71 10.72 0.09
C GLU A 194 18.40 9.48 -0.50
N MET A 195 19.33 8.87 0.23
CA MET A 195 19.98 7.62 -0.18
C MET A 195 18.94 6.51 -0.39
N LEU A 196 18.01 6.36 0.55
CA LEU A 196 16.93 5.38 0.46
C LEU A 196 16.04 5.62 -0.77
N ALA A 197 15.63 6.87 -0.99
CA ALA A 197 14.84 7.28 -2.15
C ALA A 197 15.56 6.99 -3.46
N ASN A 198 16.86 7.31 -3.56
CA ASN A 198 17.68 7.04 -4.73
C ASN A 198 17.81 5.54 -5.00
N ARG A 199 18.05 4.72 -3.98
CA ARG A 199 18.06 3.25 -4.11
C ARG A 199 16.73 2.72 -4.60
N PHE A 200 15.64 3.14 -3.96
CA PHE A 200 14.28 2.72 -4.33
C PHE A 200 13.96 3.09 -5.77
N ASN A 201 14.20 4.33 -6.17
CA ASN A 201 13.92 4.82 -7.52
C ASN A 201 14.77 4.11 -8.58
N THR A 202 16.05 3.87 -8.31
CA THR A 202 16.95 3.13 -9.19
C THR A 202 16.47 1.70 -9.40
N ALA A 203 16.11 1.00 -8.31
CA ALA A 203 15.59 -0.35 -8.39
C ALA A 203 14.20 -0.39 -9.07
N SER A 204 13.32 0.57 -8.78
CA SER A 204 12.01 0.68 -9.43
C SER A 204 12.13 0.87 -10.94
N ARG A 205 13.02 1.74 -11.39
CA ARG A 205 13.31 1.91 -12.84
C ARG A 205 13.87 0.63 -13.46
N ARG A 206 14.83 -0.01 -12.79
CA ARG A 206 15.44 -1.26 -13.26
C ARG A 206 14.43 -2.37 -13.51
N TYR A 207 13.38 -2.43 -12.69
CA TYR A 207 12.36 -3.48 -12.78
C TYR A 207 11.05 -3.02 -13.45
N GLY A 208 11.00 -1.81 -14.03
CA GLY A 208 9.81 -1.30 -14.72
C GLY A 208 8.65 -0.93 -13.78
N LEU A 209 8.94 -0.64 -12.51
CA LEU A 209 7.95 -0.31 -11.47
C LEU A 209 7.87 1.18 -11.15
N HIS A 210 8.57 2.02 -11.91
CA HIS A 210 8.58 3.46 -11.66
C HIS A 210 7.22 4.08 -11.96
N PRO A 211 6.76 5.09 -11.21
CA PRO A 211 5.47 5.76 -11.45
C PRO A 211 5.26 6.25 -12.88
N ASP A 212 6.33 6.70 -13.54
CA ASP A 212 6.28 7.17 -14.93
C ASP A 212 6.05 6.04 -15.95
N ALA A 213 6.33 4.78 -15.57
CA ALA A 213 6.07 3.62 -16.43
C ALA A 213 4.58 3.24 -16.49
N TYR A 214 3.79 3.69 -15.51
CA TYR A 214 2.36 3.43 -15.42
C TYR A 214 1.59 4.75 -15.43
N GLN A 215 1.14 5.15 -16.62
CA GLN A 215 0.49 6.45 -16.86
C GLN A 215 -1.03 6.47 -16.61
N HIS A 216 -1.63 5.42 -16.07
CA HIS A 216 -3.07 5.38 -15.90
C HIS A 216 -3.49 5.91 -14.51
N ALA A 217 -3.74 7.21 -14.45
CA ALA A 217 -4.62 7.75 -13.43
C ALA A 217 -6.01 7.13 -13.59
N LEU A 218 -6.68 6.80 -12.47
CA LEU A 218 -8.04 6.30 -12.53
C LEU A 218 -8.95 7.35 -13.18
N ASP A 219 -9.85 6.88 -14.05
CA ASP A 219 -10.76 7.78 -14.77
C ASP A 219 -11.86 8.32 -13.83
N CYS A 220 -11.84 9.61 -13.60
CA CYS A 220 -12.81 10.31 -12.75
C CYS A 220 -14.01 10.87 -13.54
N ASN A 221 -14.03 10.71 -14.87
CA ASN A 221 -15.05 11.33 -15.71
C ASN A 221 -16.29 10.45 -15.88
N GLN A 222 -16.18 9.17 -15.52
CA GLN A 222 -17.26 8.19 -15.68
C GLN A 222 -18.24 8.17 -14.52
N PHE A 223 -17.90 8.78 -13.38
CA PHE A 223 -18.77 8.78 -12.21
C PHE A 223 -20.06 9.55 -12.47
N PHE A 224 -21.18 8.91 -12.22
CA PHE A 224 -22.47 9.56 -12.21
C PHE A 224 -23.12 9.46 -10.82
N ARG A 225 -23.65 10.58 -10.37
CA ARG A 225 -24.49 10.58 -9.18
C ARG A 225 -25.82 9.92 -9.53
N PRO A 226 -26.40 9.09 -8.63
CA PRO A 226 -27.79 8.70 -8.77
C PRO A 226 -28.56 10.02 -8.85
N GLY A 227 -29.21 10.30 -9.97
CA GLY A 227 -30.02 11.50 -10.11
C GLY A 227 -31.06 11.50 -9.03
N ALA A 228 -31.23 12.58 -8.27
CA ALA A 228 -32.54 12.89 -7.78
C ALA A 228 -33.43 12.87 -9.03
N GLN A 229 -34.27 11.86 -9.20
CA GLN A 229 -35.37 11.93 -10.15
C GLN A 229 -36.16 13.14 -9.70
N GLN A 230 -35.95 14.25 -10.40
CA GLN A 230 -36.85 15.37 -10.27
C GLN A 230 -38.18 14.80 -10.75
N LEU A 231 -39.07 14.48 -9.79
CA LEU A 231 -40.43 14.14 -10.11
C LEU A 231 -40.97 15.36 -10.89
N ALA A 232 -41.15 15.18 -12.18
CA ALA A 232 -41.80 16.18 -12.99
C ALA A 232 -43.21 16.31 -12.40
N LEU A 233 -43.46 17.41 -11.70
CA LEU A 233 -44.82 17.80 -11.32
C LEU A 233 -45.51 18.11 -12.64
N SER A 234 -46.29 17.16 -13.13
CA SER A 234 -47.26 17.41 -14.18
C SER A 234 -48.38 18.31 -13.57
N PHE A 235 -48.40 19.56 -13.94
CA PHE A 235 -49.53 20.45 -13.72
C PHE A 235 -50.57 20.24 -14.80
#